data_4944423e8331271758758003c19ad86c
#
_entry.id   4944423e8331271758758003c19ad86c
#
_cell.length_a   1.000
_cell.length_b   1.000
_cell.length_c   1.000
_cell.angle_alpha   90.00
_cell.angle_beta   90.00
_cell.angle_gamma   90.00
#
_symmetry.space_group_name_H-M   'P 1'
#
loop_
_entity.id
_entity.type
_entity.pdbx_description
1 polymer ?
#
loop_
_entity_poly.entity_id
_entity_poly.type
_entity_poly.pdbx_seq_one_letter_code
_entity_poly.pdbx_strand_id
1 'polypeptide(L)'
;MTLGMALLLSACVSPSVSSIQRSERLTAQTPQTASYPNTRTSGTNYRRNARADLATQPGLESVIGAKAEQLVRQFGAPRLDSLEGPARKMQFTGPACVLDIFLYPKQLGAEPVAAHVEARRASDGLDVNRAACVMALQQ
;
A
#
# COMPACT_ATOMS: atom_id res chain seq x y z
N MET A 1 41.09 10.63 50.29
CA MET A 1 41.11 9.52 49.34
C MET A 1 40.38 9.97 48.09
N THR A 2 41.17 10.37 47.10
CA THR A 2 40.71 10.93 45.84
C THR A 2 40.69 9.82 44.78
N LEU A 3 39.53 9.53 44.20
CA LEU A 3 39.40 8.56 43.10
C LEU A 3 39.10 9.31 41.82
N GLY A 4 40.07 9.28 40.89
CA GLY A 4 40.00 9.96 39.61
C GLY A 4 39.08 9.27 38.60
N MET A 5 38.31 10.08 37.90
CA MET A 5 37.41 9.67 36.81
C MET A 5 38.16 9.80 35.48
N ALA A 6 38.46 8.66 34.84
CA ALA A 6 39.08 8.62 33.52
C ALA A 6 38.04 8.74 32.41
N LEU A 7 38.11 9.83 31.63
CA LEU A 7 37.34 9.99 30.41
C LEU A 7 38.07 9.22 29.27
N LEU A 8 37.39 8.25 28.67
CA LEU A 8 37.82 7.63 27.42
C LEU A 8 37.16 8.36 26.25
N LEU A 9 37.93 9.15 25.51
CA LEU A 9 37.55 9.71 24.21
C LEU A 9 37.74 8.61 23.14
N SER A 10 36.64 8.17 22.53
CA SER A 10 36.66 7.30 21.37
C SER A 10 36.73 8.15 20.10
N ALA A 11 37.89 8.16 19.42
CA ALA A 11 38.10 8.85 18.15
C ALA A 11 37.61 7.98 17.00
N CYS A 12 36.58 8.46 16.24
CA CYS A 12 36.17 7.88 14.96
C CYS A 12 37.17 8.26 13.88
N VAL A 13 37.94 7.29 13.39
CA VAL A 13 38.82 7.45 12.22
C VAL A 13 38.01 7.14 10.97
N SER A 14 37.84 8.15 10.10
CA SER A 14 37.26 7.98 8.77
C SER A 14 38.33 7.50 7.80
N PRO A 15 38.12 6.43 6.99
CA PRO A 15 39.07 6.05 5.95
C PRO A 15 38.94 6.98 4.75
N SER A 16 40.05 7.60 4.37
CA SER A 16 40.23 8.37 3.13
C SER A 16 40.19 7.42 1.94
N VAL A 17 39.22 7.62 1.04
CA VAL A 17 39.18 6.91 -0.23
C VAL A 17 40.13 7.60 -1.21
N SER A 18 41.23 6.93 -1.50
CA SER A 18 42.19 7.35 -2.57
C SER A 18 41.52 7.29 -3.94
N SER A 19 41.52 8.42 -4.61
CA SER A 19 41.10 8.56 -5.99
C SER A 19 42.03 7.78 -6.94
N ILE A 20 41.56 6.68 -7.52
CA ILE A 20 42.17 6.05 -8.67
C ILE A 20 41.59 6.73 -9.92
N GLN A 21 42.34 7.66 -10.48
CA GLN A 21 42.08 8.20 -11.82
C GLN A 21 42.46 7.12 -12.83
N ARG A 22 41.50 6.40 -13.35
CA ARG A 22 41.65 5.60 -14.55
C ARG A 22 40.92 6.31 -15.69
N SER A 23 41.69 6.98 -16.53
CA SER A 23 41.23 7.50 -17.82
C SER A 23 40.90 6.31 -18.72
N GLU A 24 39.64 5.95 -18.83
CA GLU A 24 39.19 5.11 -19.93
C GLU A 24 38.25 5.92 -20.81
N ARG A 25 38.60 5.91 -22.08
CA ARG A 25 37.92 6.55 -23.19
C ARG A 25 36.42 6.36 -23.13
N LEU A 26 35.69 7.44 -22.95
CA LEU A 26 34.28 7.52 -23.21
C LEU A 26 34.01 7.38 -24.72
N THR A 27 33.75 6.18 -25.18
CA THR A 27 32.97 5.99 -26.39
C THR A 27 31.57 6.48 -26.06
N ALA A 28 31.18 7.58 -26.69
CA ALA A 28 29.83 8.13 -26.58
C ALA A 28 28.84 7.11 -27.14
N GLN A 29 28.26 6.32 -26.26
CA GLN A 29 27.05 5.56 -26.57
C GLN A 29 25.88 6.54 -26.47
N THR A 30 25.34 6.89 -27.61
CA THR A 30 24.09 7.60 -27.77
C THR A 30 23.03 6.90 -26.87
N PRO A 31 22.31 7.62 -26.01
CA PRO A 31 21.22 7.01 -25.29
C PRO A 31 20.19 6.56 -26.31
N GLN A 32 20.05 5.26 -26.51
CA GLN A 32 18.89 4.71 -27.21
C GLN A 32 17.69 5.06 -26.34
N THR A 33 16.93 6.03 -26.80
CA THR A 33 15.59 6.31 -26.28
C THR A 33 14.78 5.04 -26.46
N ALA A 34 14.68 4.26 -25.40
CA ALA A 34 13.76 3.14 -25.35
C ALA A 34 12.35 3.74 -25.54
N SER A 35 11.83 3.59 -26.76
CA SER A 35 10.44 3.91 -27.04
C SER A 35 9.57 2.95 -26.25
N TYR A 36 9.20 3.33 -25.05
CA TYR A 36 8.10 2.67 -24.34
C TYR A 36 6.85 2.83 -25.20
N PRO A 37 6.20 1.73 -25.59
CA PRO A 37 4.94 1.82 -26.29
C PRO A 37 3.99 2.64 -25.43
N ASN A 38 3.56 3.77 -25.98
CA ASN A 38 2.65 4.71 -25.31
C ASN A 38 1.25 4.07 -25.23
N THR A 39 1.04 3.16 -24.29
CA THR A 39 -0.24 2.50 -24.03
C THR A 39 -1.15 3.43 -23.23
N ARG A 40 -1.45 4.61 -23.81
CA ARG A 40 -2.40 5.57 -23.21
C ARG A 40 -3.86 5.09 -23.20
N THR A 41 -4.16 3.91 -23.72
CA THR A 41 -5.57 3.46 -23.91
C THR A 41 -6.01 2.36 -22.92
N SER A 42 -5.10 1.80 -22.12
CA SER A 42 -5.44 0.65 -21.23
C SER A 42 -5.85 1.03 -19.81
N GLY A 43 -5.52 2.22 -19.32
CA GLY A 43 -5.72 2.54 -17.89
C GLY A 43 -7.18 2.66 -17.47
N THR A 44 -8.04 3.17 -18.35
CA THR A 44 -9.45 3.39 -18.04
C THR A 44 -10.27 2.10 -18.10
N ASN A 45 -9.94 1.21 -19.03
CA ASN A 45 -10.61 -0.08 -19.18
C ASN A 45 -10.17 -1.08 -18.11
N TYR A 46 -8.89 -1.09 -17.74
CA TYR A 46 -8.39 -1.94 -16.66
C TYR A 46 -9.07 -1.61 -15.33
N ARG A 47 -9.18 -0.31 -14.98
CA ARG A 47 -9.86 0.12 -13.75
C ARG A 47 -11.36 -0.19 -13.75
N ARG A 48 -12.01 -0.12 -14.91
CA ARG A 48 -13.44 -0.45 -15.04
C ARG A 48 -13.67 -1.94 -14.89
N ASN A 49 -12.84 -2.76 -15.52
CA ASN A 49 -12.91 -4.21 -15.45
C ASN A 49 -12.59 -4.73 -14.04
N ALA A 50 -11.54 -4.21 -13.40
CA ALA A 50 -11.21 -4.56 -12.01
C ALA A 50 -12.34 -4.24 -11.02
N ARG A 51 -13.08 -3.14 -11.24
CA ARG A 51 -14.27 -2.81 -10.43
C ARG A 51 -15.43 -3.74 -10.69
N ALA A 52 -15.65 -4.12 -11.95
CA ALA A 52 -16.69 -5.07 -12.34
C ALA A 52 -16.39 -6.46 -11.73
N ASP A 53 -15.14 -6.89 -11.80
CA ASP A 53 -14.70 -8.19 -11.24
C ASP A 53 -14.87 -8.25 -9.71
N LEU A 54 -14.60 -7.16 -9.00
CA LEU A 54 -14.81 -7.10 -7.54
C LEU A 54 -16.30 -7.06 -7.17
N ALA A 55 -17.11 -6.32 -7.93
CA ALA A 55 -18.54 -6.24 -7.69
C ALA A 55 -19.28 -7.57 -7.94
N THR A 56 -18.68 -8.47 -8.74
CA THR A 56 -19.22 -9.80 -9.05
C THR A 56 -18.60 -10.91 -8.21
N GLN A 57 -17.65 -10.61 -7.29
CA GLN A 57 -17.09 -11.63 -6.41
C GLN A 57 -18.09 -12.02 -5.32
N PRO A 58 -18.54 -13.29 -5.29
CA PRO A 58 -19.45 -13.75 -4.25
C PRO A 58 -18.89 -13.47 -2.84
N GLY A 59 -19.73 -12.94 -1.96
CA GLY A 59 -19.37 -12.62 -0.57
C GLY A 59 -18.77 -11.23 -0.34
N LEU A 60 -18.66 -10.38 -1.38
CA LEU A 60 -18.24 -8.98 -1.24
C LEU A 60 -19.38 -7.98 -1.50
N GLU A 61 -20.59 -8.46 -1.73
CA GLU A 61 -21.75 -7.64 -2.09
C GLU A 61 -22.11 -6.61 -1.00
N SER A 62 -21.88 -6.97 0.26
CA SER A 62 -22.13 -6.08 1.40
C SER A 62 -21.04 -5.02 1.59
N VAL A 63 -19.90 -5.18 0.91
CA VAL A 63 -18.73 -4.30 1.05
C VAL A 63 -18.59 -3.37 -0.15
N ILE A 64 -18.62 -3.92 -1.37
CA ILE A 64 -18.44 -3.11 -2.58
C ILE A 64 -19.61 -2.14 -2.77
N GLY A 65 -19.27 -0.85 -2.89
CA GLY A 65 -20.23 0.23 -2.96
C GLY A 65 -20.69 0.79 -1.61
N ALA A 66 -20.31 0.16 -0.51
CA ALA A 66 -20.63 0.63 0.83
C ALA A 66 -19.89 1.94 1.17
N LYS A 67 -20.54 2.80 1.94
CA LYS A 67 -19.96 4.00 2.53
C LYS A 67 -19.20 3.66 3.81
N ALA A 68 -18.31 4.57 4.24
CA ALA A 68 -17.52 4.38 5.46
C ALA A 68 -18.37 4.03 6.69
N GLU A 69 -19.49 4.73 6.89
CA GLU A 69 -20.38 4.47 8.02
C GLU A 69 -21.03 3.08 7.98
N GLN A 70 -21.32 2.56 6.78
CA GLN A 70 -21.86 1.21 6.62
C GLN A 70 -20.83 0.15 6.99
N LEU A 71 -19.57 0.37 6.60
CA LEU A 71 -18.44 -0.50 6.95
C LEU A 71 -18.19 -0.50 8.47
N VAL A 72 -18.25 0.67 9.12
CA VAL A 72 -18.12 0.77 10.58
C VAL A 72 -19.26 0.02 11.30
N ARG A 73 -20.49 0.09 10.79
CA ARG A 73 -21.60 -0.68 11.37
C ARG A 73 -21.44 -2.20 11.18
N GLN A 74 -20.78 -2.61 10.10
CA GLN A 74 -20.62 -4.03 9.75
C GLN A 74 -19.42 -4.67 10.48
N PHE A 75 -18.32 -3.94 10.63
CA PHE A 75 -17.04 -4.47 11.12
C PHE A 75 -16.58 -3.84 12.44
N GLY A 76 -17.31 -2.86 12.96
CA GLY A 76 -16.88 -2.08 14.12
C GLY A 76 -15.93 -0.95 13.77
N ALA A 77 -15.23 -0.43 14.77
CA ALA A 77 -14.28 0.66 14.56
C ALA A 77 -13.06 0.17 13.77
N PRO A 78 -12.64 0.90 12.71
CA PRO A 78 -11.45 0.55 11.96
C PRO A 78 -10.19 0.76 12.82
N ARG A 79 -9.20 -0.11 12.66
CA ARG A 79 -7.89 0.05 13.26
C ARG A 79 -7.10 1.20 12.64
N LEU A 80 -7.27 1.40 11.33
CA LEU A 80 -6.66 2.48 10.56
C LEU A 80 -7.72 3.10 9.67
N ASP A 81 -7.74 4.43 9.62
CA ASP A 81 -8.54 5.23 8.71
C ASP A 81 -7.66 6.39 8.21
N SER A 82 -7.22 6.32 6.97
CA SER A 82 -6.25 7.24 6.39
C SER A 82 -6.57 7.58 4.94
N LEU A 83 -6.02 8.71 4.48
CA LEU A 83 -6.07 9.09 3.07
C LEU A 83 -4.78 8.61 2.39
N GLU A 84 -4.92 7.84 1.32
CA GLU A 84 -3.84 7.37 0.46
C GLU A 84 -4.07 7.88 -0.96
N GLY A 85 -3.49 9.04 -1.28
CA GLY A 85 -3.77 9.74 -2.52
C GLY A 85 -5.26 10.09 -2.65
N PRO A 86 -5.97 9.64 -3.71
CA PRO A 86 -7.39 9.91 -3.89
C PRO A 86 -8.30 8.92 -3.11
N ALA A 87 -7.73 7.92 -2.47
CA ALA A 87 -8.46 6.90 -1.73
C ALA A 87 -8.51 7.22 -0.24
N ARG A 88 -9.63 6.87 0.41
CA ARG A 88 -9.69 6.67 1.85
C ARG A 88 -9.54 5.19 2.12
N LYS A 89 -8.50 4.82 2.87
CA LYS A 89 -8.24 3.43 3.28
C LYS A 89 -8.76 3.21 4.69
N MET A 90 -9.60 2.21 4.83
CA MET A 90 -10.06 1.73 6.14
C MET A 90 -9.57 0.30 6.36
N GLN A 91 -8.93 0.06 7.49
CA GLN A 91 -8.41 -1.26 7.85
C GLN A 91 -9.19 -1.83 9.04
N PHE A 92 -9.69 -3.03 8.87
CA PHE A 92 -10.34 -3.81 9.92
C PHE A 92 -9.52 -5.05 10.23
N THR A 93 -9.45 -5.43 11.51
CA THR A 93 -8.58 -6.53 11.95
C THR A 93 -9.30 -7.47 12.89
N GLY A 94 -9.02 -8.74 12.70
CA GLY A 94 -9.45 -9.82 13.61
C GLY A 94 -8.35 -10.86 13.79
N PRO A 95 -8.62 -11.91 14.58
CA PRO A 95 -7.64 -12.95 14.85
C PRO A 95 -7.15 -13.69 13.59
N ALA A 96 -8.01 -13.85 12.60
CA ALA A 96 -7.74 -14.64 11.41
C ALA A 96 -7.10 -13.79 10.28
N CYS A 97 -7.57 -12.54 10.10
CA CYS A 97 -7.18 -11.74 8.94
C CYS A 97 -7.24 -10.23 9.22
N VAL A 98 -6.62 -9.51 8.31
CA VAL A 98 -6.67 -8.05 8.16
C VAL A 98 -7.35 -7.74 6.84
N LEU A 99 -8.35 -6.88 6.86
CA LEU A 99 -9.13 -6.44 5.71
C LEU A 99 -8.84 -4.96 5.45
N ASP A 100 -8.29 -4.66 4.29
CA ASP A 100 -8.04 -3.29 3.82
C ASP A 100 -9.10 -2.94 2.77
N ILE A 101 -9.88 -1.89 3.03
CA ILE A 101 -10.96 -1.43 2.14
C ILE A 101 -10.60 -0.02 1.66
N PHE A 102 -10.58 0.15 0.34
CA PHE A 102 -10.27 1.42 -0.30
C PHE A 102 -11.53 2.03 -0.88
N LEU A 103 -11.88 3.22 -0.37
CA LEU A 103 -13.03 3.97 -0.80
C LEU A 103 -12.59 5.08 -1.77
N TYR A 104 -13.30 5.18 -2.89
CA TYR A 104 -13.06 6.21 -3.91
C TYR A 104 -14.33 6.98 -4.19
N PRO A 105 -14.24 8.29 -4.43
CA PRO A 105 -15.38 9.05 -4.94
C PRO A 105 -15.69 8.60 -6.37
N LYS A 106 -16.97 8.39 -6.68
CA LYS A 106 -17.42 8.03 -8.05
C LYS A 106 -17.19 9.16 -9.03
N GLN A 107 -17.29 10.39 -8.56
CA GLN A 107 -17.04 11.65 -9.27
C GLN A 107 -16.52 12.71 -8.28
N LEU A 108 -15.97 13.80 -8.79
CA LEU A 108 -15.45 14.89 -7.97
C LEU A 108 -16.54 15.42 -7.01
N GLY A 109 -16.20 15.50 -5.72
CA GLY A 109 -17.11 15.96 -4.66
C GLY A 109 -18.14 14.94 -4.19
N ALA A 110 -18.20 13.75 -4.78
CA ALA A 110 -19.07 12.68 -4.30
C ALA A 110 -18.49 12.01 -3.05
N GLU A 111 -19.37 11.50 -2.20
CA GLU A 111 -18.97 10.72 -1.06
C GLU A 111 -18.25 9.43 -1.50
N PRO A 112 -17.07 9.11 -0.91
CA PRO A 112 -16.32 7.92 -1.25
C PRO A 112 -17.07 6.64 -0.88
N VAL A 113 -17.03 5.65 -1.77
CA VAL A 113 -17.59 4.32 -1.56
C VAL A 113 -16.52 3.25 -1.80
N ALA A 114 -16.65 2.12 -1.11
CA ALA A 114 -15.74 1.00 -1.26
C ALA A 114 -15.70 0.51 -2.71
N ALA A 115 -14.50 0.47 -3.28
CA ALA A 115 -14.27 0.12 -4.67
C ALA A 115 -13.17 -0.93 -4.85
N HIS A 116 -12.37 -1.16 -3.80
CA HIS A 116 -11.32 -2.16 -3.79
C HIS A 116 -11.18 -2.75 -2.39
N VAL A 117 -10.88 -4.05 -2.33
CA VAL A 117 -10.74 -4.81 -1.09
C VAL A 117 -9.52 -5.70 -1.20
N GLU A 118 -8.70 -5.70 -0.17
CA GLU A 118 -7.58 -6.61 0.01
C GLU A 118 -7.72 -7.32 1.35
N ALA A 119 -7.29 -8.57 1.41
CA ALA A 119 -7.32 -9.34 2.66
C ALA A 119 -6.03 -10.14 2.79
N ARG A 120 -5.43 -10.06 3.97
CA ARG A 120 -4.22 -10.81 4.31
C ARG A 120 -4.36 -11.50 5.65
N ARG A 121 -3.65 -12.60 5.82
CA ARG A 121 -3.60 -13.33 7.08
C ARG A 121 -2.95 -12.48 8.17
N ALA A 122 -3.52 -12.51 9.37
CA ALA A 122 -3.03 -11.69 10.48
C ALA A 122 -1.64 -12.12 10.97
N SER A 123 -1.27 -13.40 10.81
CA SER A 123 -0.02 -13.97 11.36
C SER A 123 1.22 -13.71 10.51
N ASP A 124 1.09 -13.74 9.18
CA ASP A 124 2.22 -13.71 8.24
C ASP A 124 2.06 -12.72 7.08
N GLY A 125 0.88 -12.08 6.97
CA GLY A 125 0.59 -11.11 5.94
C GLY A 125 0.36 -11.69 4.54
N LEU A 126 0.28 -13.00 4.38
CA LEU A 126 -0.02 -13.64 3.09
C LEU A 126 -1.47 -13.40 2.69
N ASP A 127 -1.70 -13.27 1.38
CA ASP A 127 -3.04 -13.08 0.83
C ASP A 127 -3.99 -14.23 1.21
N VAL A 128 -5.22 -13.88 1.53
CA VAL A 128 -6.29 -14.82 1.84
C VAL A 128 -7.54 -14.50 1.02
N ASN A 129 -8.49 -15.42 1.03
CA ASN A 129 -9.78 -15.20 0.40
C ASN A 129 -10.51 -14.02 1.05
N ARG A 130 -10.85 -13.01 0.26
CA ARG A 130 -11.47 -11.75 0.72
C ARG A 130 -12.84 -11.98 1.32
N ALA A 131 -13.69 -12.80 0.68
CA ALA A 131 -15.02 -13.10 1.16
C ALA A 131 -14.99 -13.83 2.51
N ALA A 132 -14.05 -14.78 2.66
CA ALA A 132 -13.86 -15.48 3.92
C ALA A 132 -13.41 -14.51 5.03
N CYS A 133 -12.54 -13.57 4.72
CA CYS A 133 -12.12 -12.53 5.67
C CYS A 133 -13.28 -11.59 6.05
N VAL A 134 -14.10 -11.17 5.07
CA VAL A 134 -15.31 -10.38 5.32
C VAL A 134 -16.24 -11.10 6.31
N MET A 135 -16.53 -12.37 6.05
CA MET A 135 -17.38 -13.16 6.96
C MET A 135 -16.78 -13.31 8.37
N ALA A 136 -15.47 -13.47 8.46
CA ALA A 136 -14.79 -13.64 9.76
C ALA A 136 -14.75 -12.37 10.60
N LEU A 137 -14.91 -11.18 9.99
CA LEU A 137 -14.87 -9.88 10.67
C LEU A 137 -16.26 -9.27 10.92
N GLN A 138 -17.32 -9.80 10.35
CA GLN A 138 -18.69 -9.34 10.58
C GLN A 138 -19.08 -9.55 12.06
N GLN A 139 -19.72 -8.51 12.65
CA GLN A 139 -20.23 -8.50 14.02
C GLN A 139 -21.76 -8.69 14.05
#